data_fbaa87bc1edeabd667273144f9e7fe35
#
_entry.id   fbaa87bc1edeabd667273144f9e7fe35
#
_cell.length_a   1.000
_cell.length_b   1.000
_cell.length_c   1.000
_cell.angle_alpha   90.00
_cell.angle_beta   90.00
_cell.angle_gamma   90.00
#
_symmetry.space_group_name_H-M   'P 1'
#
loop_
_entity.id
_entity.type
_entity.pdbx_description
1 polymer ?
#
loop_
_entity_poly.entity_id
_entity_poly.type
_entity_poly.pdbx_seq_one_letter_code
_entity_poly.pdbx_strand_id
1 'polypeptide(L)'
;MPEAQLGSVCFDDRYIEGLRGWNAEAEAQFVAYFRVPIWLKARRQLRSPDLVEDACQETLLRVLRYFRSGKGLDNPERLPAFVHSVCHNVTLEMIRTRTRYAQIPENGYDCADMRDDAFQDVVTDERKKLVWEILASLSKKDRDLLRLAVLEEKDKEELCKRFGTNEDYLRVLLHRARMRFRAAHLKLQRSEEHRKTEPS
;
A
#
# COMPACT_ATOMS: atom_id res chain seq x y z
N MET A 1 4.90 22.43 -14.63
CA MET A 1 4.69 21.07 -14.15
C MET A 1 3.22 20.92 -13.84
N PRO A 2 2.44 20.09 -14.55
CA PRO A 2 1.03 19.90 -14.23
C PRO A 2 0.93 19.12 -12.93
N GLU A 3 0.31 19.73 -11.93
CA GLU A 3 -0.15 19.08 -10.71
C GLU A 3 -1.09 17.96 -11.11
N ALA A 4 -0.62 16.71 -10.94
CA ALA A 4 -1.47 15.55 -11.11
C ALA A 4 -2.55 15.59 -10.02
N GLN A 5 -3.73 16.06 -10.40
CA GLN A 5 -4.96 15.86 -9.64
C GLN A 5 -5.11 14.34 -9.42
N LEU A 6 -4.71 13.86 -8.27
CA LEU A 6 -5.01 12.51 -7.79
C LEU A 6 -6.51 12.47 -7.37
N GLY A 7 -7.39 12.71 -8.35
CA GLY A 7 -8.78 12.37 -8.26
C GLY A 7 -8.92 10.90 -7.92
N SER A 8 -9.98 10.53 -7.24
CA SER A 8 -10.34 9.16 -6.88
C SER A 8 -10.15 8.24 -8.08
N VAL A 9 -9.03 7.51 -8.15
CA VAL A 9 -8.79 6.55 -9.22
C VAL A 9 -9.79 5.42 -9.04
N CYS A 10 -10.73 5.33 -9.96
CA CYS A 10 -11.68 4.22 -10.01
C CYS A 10 -10.98 3.07 -10.75
N PHE A 11 -10.72 1.99 -10.05
CA PHE A 11 -10.18 0.78 -10.66
C PHE A 11 -11.34 -0.03 -11.22
N ASP A 12 -11.69 0.23 -12.47
CA ASP A 12 -12.72 -0.47 -13.23
C ASP A 12 -12.11 -1.36 -14.34
N ASP A 13 -12.97 -2.07 -15.07
CA ASP A 13 -12.52 -2.92 -16.17
C ASP A 13 -11.82 -2.13 -17.26
N ARG A 14 -12.28 -0.92 -17.55
CA ARG A 14 -11.68 -0.02 -18.54
C ARG A 14 -10.24 0.35 -18.15
N TYR A 15 -10.00 0.59 -16.85
CA TYR A 15 -8.66 0.86 -16.35
C TYR A 15 -7.73 -0.36 -16.52
N ILE A 16 -8.23 -1.56 -16.18
CA ILE A 16 -7.48 -2.81 -16.38
C ILE A 16 -7.17 -3.06 -17.85
N GLU A 17 -8.13 -2.78 -18.73
CA GLU A 17 -7.90 -2.89 -20.18
C GLU A 17 -6.87 -1.89 -20.68
N GLY A 18 -6.85 -0.67 -20.14
CA GLY A 18 -5.80 0.30 -20.41
C GLY A 18 -4.41 -0.25 -20.07
N LEU A 19 -4.26 -0.88 -18.89
CA LEU A 19 -2.98 -1.50 -18.49
C LEU A 19 -2.59 -2.69 -19.38
N ARG A 20 -3.56 -3.45 -19.91
CA ARG A 20 -3.31 -4.52 -20.88
C ARG A 20 -2.87 -3.98 -22.25
N GLY A 21 -3.53 -2.92 -22.69
CA GLY A 21 -3.36 -2.33 -24.03
C GLY A 21 -2.19 -1.36 -24.15
N TRP A 22 -1.26 -1.31 -23.16
CA TRP A 22 -0.12 -0.40 -23.19
C TRP A 22 -0.51 1.08 -23.24
N ASN A 23 -1.61 1.45 -22.62
CA ASN A 23 -2.03 2.83 -22.54
C ASN A 23 -1.09 3.60 -21.58
N ALA A 24 -0.30 4.53 -22.14
CA ALA A 24 0.70 5.29 -21.40
C ALA A 24 0.10 6.12 -20.25
N GLU A 25 -1.12 6.62 -20.40
CA GLU A 25 -1.80 7.38 -19.37
C GLU A 25 -2.22 6.48 -18.20
N ALA A 26 -2.81 5.32 -18.49
CA ALA A 26 -3.18 4.33 -17.45
C ALA A 26 -1.94 3.84 -16.70
N GLU A 27 -0.83 3.60 -17.39
CA GLU A 27 0.44 3.20 -16.78
C GLU A 27 1.03 4.32 -15.92
N ALA A 28 1.03 5.56 -16.38
CA ALA A 28 1.51 6.70 -15.61
C ALA A 28 0.68 6.90 -14.34
N GLN A 29 -0.65 6.80 -14.42
CA GLN A 29 -1.55 6.85 -13.26
C GLN A 29 -1.28 5.68 -12.31
N PHE A 30 -1.08 4.47 -12.83
CA PHE A 30 -0.74 3.30 -12.04
C PHE A 30 0.54 3.49 -11.23
N VAL A 31 1.60 3.93 -11.88
CA VAL A 31 2.89 4.21 -11.22
C VAL A 31 2.74 5.32 -10.18
N ALA A 32 2.12 6.42 -10.55
CA ALA A 32 1.90 7.56 -9.63
C ALA A 32 1.11 7.17 -8.39
N TYR A 33 0.10 6.32 -8.54
CA TYR A 33 -0.76 5.88 -7.42
C TYR A 33 -0.06 4.86 -6.51
N PHE A 34 0.63 3.86 -7.09
CA PHE A 34 1.14 2.72 -6.33
C PHE A 34 2.58 2.87 -5.85
N ARG A 35 3.39 3.78 -6.43
CA ARG A 35 4.81 3.94 -6.06
C ARG A 35 4.99 4.17 -4.55
N VAL A 36 4.27 5.13 -3.99
CA VAL A 36 4.39 5.47 -2.55
C VAL A 36 3.91 4.34 -1.63
N PRO A 37 2.73 3.73 -1.82
CA PRO A 37 2.31 2.57 -1.04
C PRO A 37 3.27 1.38 -1.09
N ILE A 38 3.80 1.06 -2.27
CA ILE A 38 4.78 -0.01 -2.45
C ILE A 38 6.07 0.31 -1.71
N TRP A 39 6.60 1.53 -1.88
CA TRP A 39 7.83 1.98 -1.22
C TRP A 39 7.71 1.91 0.30
N LEU A 40 6.62 2.43 0.88
CA LEU A 40 6.35 2.37 2.31
C LEU A 40 6.30 0.92 2.82
N LYS A 41 5.73 0.01 2.04
CA LYS A 41 5.67 -1.41 2.39
C LYS A 41 7.05 -2.06 2.31
N ALA A 42 7.78 -1.85 1.23
CA ALA A 42 9.11 -2.41 1.02
C ALA A 42 10.09 -1.92 2.10
N ARG A 43 10.09 -0.63 2.44
CA ARG A 43 10.96 -0.03 3.46
C ARG A 43 10.80 -0.64 4.85
N ARG A 44 9.62 -1.18 5.19
CA ARG A 44 9.40 -1.86 6.46
C ARG A 44 10.11 -3.20 6.58
N GLN A 45 10.34 -3.86 5.45
CA GLN A 45 10.91 -5.19 5.40
C GLN A 45 12.37 -5.18 4.94
N LEU A 46 12.76 -4.18 4.14
CA LEU A 46 14.10 -4.01 3.58
C LEU A 46 14.77 -2.81 4.24
N ARG A 47 16.01 -3.00 4.70
CA ARG A 47 16.79 -1.96 5.39
C ARG A 47 17.59 -1.06 4.44
N SER A 48 17.99 -1.59 3.28
CA SER A 48 18.76 -0.86 2.27
C SER A 48 17.84 -0.03 1.38
N PRO A 49 18.09 1.27 1.21
CA PRO A 49 17.34 2.12 0.28
C PRO A 49 17.34 1.59 -1.15
N ASP A 50 18.47 1.08 -1.63
CA ASP A 50 18.60 0.52 -2.98
C ASP A 50 17.68 -0.70 -3.16
N LEU A 51 17.63 -1.59 -2.17
CA LEU A 51 16.72 -2.73 -2.20
C LEU A 51 15.25 -2.32 -2.15
N VAL A 52 14.94 -1.22 -1.48
CA VAL A 52 13.58 -0.67 -1.45
C VAL A 52 13.18 -0.16 -2.82
N GLU A 53 14.07 0.58 -3.49
CA GLU A 53 13.80 1.07 -4.84
C GLU A 53 13.70 -0.08 -5.85
N ASP A 54 14.59 -1.06 -5.77
CA ASP A 54 14.54 -2.28 -6.60
C ASP A 54 13.23 -3.04 -6.38
N ALA A 55 12.78 -3.18 -5.13
CA ALA A 55 11.50 -3.82 -4.81
C ALA A 55 10.31 -3.04 -5.39
N CYS A 56 10.38 -1.70 -5.38
CA CYS A 56 9.36 -0.86 -5.99
C CYS A 56 9.30 -1.09 -7.50
N GLN A 57 10.43 -1.00 -8.17
CA GLN A 57 10.52 -1.18 -9.62
C GLN A 57 10.06 -2.57 -10.04
N GLU A 58 10.57 -3.61 -9.39
CA GLU A 58 10.21 -4.99 -9.69
C GLU A 58 8.72 -5.27 -9.44
N THR A 59 8.14 -4.70 -8.37
CA THR A 59 6.69 -4.85 -8.09
C THR A 59 5.86 -4.23 -9.20
N LEU A 60 6.16 -2.98 -9.59
CA LEU A 60 5.46 -2.29 -10.67
C LEU A 60 5.57 -3.06 -11.99
N LEU A 61 6.79 -3.50 -12.33
CA LEU A 61 7.05 -4.27 -13.54
C LEU A 61 6.31 -5.62 -13.56
N ARG A 62 6.28 -6.35 -12.44
CA ARG A 62 5.55 -7.63 -12.35
C ARG A 62 4.06 -7.46 -12.54
N VAL A 63 3.48 -6.43 -11.94
CA VAL A 63 2.05 -6.14 -12.10
C VAL A 63 1.72 -5.77 -13.54
N LEU A 64 2.51 -4.90 -14.17
CA LEU A 64 2.31 -4.53 -15.58
C LEU A 64 2.48 -5.75 -16.51
N ARG A 65 3.52 -6.56 -16.32
CA ARG A 65 3.72 -7.80 -17.08
C ARG A 65 2.55 -8.78 -16.91
N TYR A 66 1.98 -8.86 -15.70
CA TYR A 66 0.82 -9.70 -15.45
C TYR A 66 -0.37 -9.31 -16.34
N PHE A 67 -0.72 -8.02 -16.38
CA PHE A 67 -1.80 -7.55 -17.23
C PHE A 67 -1.48 -7.68 -18.72
N ARG A 68 -0.28 -7.35 -19.12
CA ARG A 68 0.20 -7.47 -20.52
C ARG A 68 0.23 -8.91 -21.02
N SER A 69 0.31 -9.89 -20.15
CA SER A 69 0.18 -11.31 -20.52
C SER A 69 -1.26 -11.77 -20.79
N GLY A 70 -2.21 -10.83 -20.86
CA GLY A 70 -3.62 -11.11 -21.12
C GLY A 70 -4.42 -11.54 -19.88
N LYS A 71 -3.75 -11.62 -18.71
CA LYS A 71 -4.42 -11.95 -17.45
C LYS A 71 -5.22 -10.75 -16.93
N GLY A 72 -6.20 -11.01 -16.08
CA GLY A 72 -7.05 -10.00 -15.46
C GLY A 72 -7.33 -10.30 -14.00
N LEU A 73 -8.11 -9.43 -13.41
CA LEU A 73 -8.67 -9.65 -12.10
C LEU A 73 -10.17 -9.86 -12.24
N ASP A 74 -10.72 -10.86 -11.57
CA ASP A 74 -12.17 -11.09 -11.52
C ASP A 74 -12.94 -9.89 -10.97
N ASN A 75 -12.26 -9.07 -10.15
CA ASN A 75 -12.80 -7.83 -9.62
C ASN A 75 -11.69 -6.76 -9.67
N PRO A 76 -11.82 -5.76 -10.56
CA PRO A 76 -10.85 -4.65 -10.69
C PRO A 76 -10.60 -3.87 -9.40
N GLU A 77 -11.60 -3.75 -8.52
CA GLU A 77 -11.44 -3.09 -7.22
C GLU A 77 -10.41 -3.78 -6.30
N ARG A 78 -10.06 -5.04 -6.61
CA ARG A 78 -9.01 -5.79 -5.89
C ARG A 78 -7.60 -5.47 -6.36
N LEU A 79 -7.42 -4.59 -7.34
CA LEU A 79 -6.10 -4.18 -7.83
C LEU A 79 -5.15 -3.76 -6.70
N PRO A 80 -5.55 -2.93 -5.72
CA PRO A 80 -4.66 -2.58 -4.61
C PRO A 80 -4.21 -3.79 -3.79
N ALA A 81 -5.11 -4.74 -3.53
CA ALA A 81 -4.77 -5.97 -2.81
C ALA A 81 -3.82 -6.87 -3.61
N PHE A 82 -4.01 -6.93 -4.92
CA PHE A 82 -3.13 -7.67 -5.83
C PHE A 82 -1.72 -7.06 -5.83
N VAL A 83 -1.60 -5.76 -6.04
CA VAL A 83 -0.31 -5.04 -5.99
C VAL A 83 0.39 -5.25 -4.65
N HIS A 84 -0.35 -5.18 -3.55
CA HIS A 84 0.18 -5.42 -2.20
C HIS A 84 0.72 -6.85 -2.04
N SER A 85 0.05 -7.86 -2.60
CA SER A 85 0.51 -9.25 -2.57
C SER A 85 1.76 -9.46 -3.41
N VAL A 86 1.82 -8.83 -4.60
CA VAL A 86 3.03 -8.88 -5.46
C VAL A 86 4.22 -8.24 -4.74
N CYS A 87 4.03 -7.06 -4.12
CA CYS A 87 5.08 -6.39 -3.35
C CYS A 87 5.59 -7.26 -2.20
N HIS A 88 4.69 -7.91 -1.46
CA HIS A 88 5.08 -8.83 -0.39
C HIS A 88 5.94 -9.99 -0.90
N ASN A 89 5.55 -10.61 -2.00
CA ASN A 89 6.32 -11.71 -2.60
C ASN A 89 7.70 -11.24 -3.07
N VAL A 90 7.78 -10.08 -3.74
CA VAL A 90 9.06 -9.49 -4.18
C VAL A 90 9.98 -9.25 -2.98
N THR A 91 9.48 -8.63 -1.92
CA THR A 91 10.31 -8.36 -0.73
C THR A 91 10.78 -9.65 -0.05
N LEU A 92 9.93 -10.67 0.04
CA LEU A 92 10.33 -11.98 0.58
C LEU A 92 11.39 -12.68 -0.28
N GLU A 93 11.26 -12.61 -1.61
CA GLU A 93 12.27 -13.16 -2.53
C GLU A 93 13.62 -12.48 -2.33
N MET A 94 13.65 -11.14 -2.22
CA MET A 94 14.88 -10.38 -1.98
C MET A 94 15.52 -10.72 -0.64
N ILE A 95 14.73 -10.85 0.43
CA ILE A 95 15.22 -11.27 1.74
C ILE A 95 15.83 -12.67 1.67
N ARG A 96 15.14 -13.64 1.06
CA ARG A 96 15.62 -15.02 0.93
C ARG A 96 16.91 -15.10 0.12
N THR A 97 17.00 -14.36 -0.96
CA THR A 97 18.19 -14.28 -1.81
C THR A 97 19.36 -13.74 -0.99
N ARG A 98 19.17 -12.65 -0.25
CA ARG A 98 20.21 -12.08 0.60
C ARG A 98 20.65 -13.01 1.73
N THR A 99 19.71 -13.69 2.39
CA THR A 99 20.05 -14.68 3.44
C THR A 99 20.86 -15.83 2.87
N ARG A 100 20.59 -16.26 1.64
CA ARG A 100 21.36 -17.32 0.96
C ARG A 100 22.77 -16.86 0.62
N TYR A 101 22.96 -15.59 0.21
CA TYR A 101 24.27 -15.00 -0.07
C TYR A 101 25.04 -14.65 1.22
N ALA A 102 24.37 -14.26 2.30
CA ALA A 102 25.00 -13.96 3.59
C ALA A 102 25.56 -15.21 4.32
N GLN A 103 25.26 -16.42 3.85
CA GLN A 103 25.90 -17.66 4.31
C GLN A 103 27.27 -17.89 3.68
N ILE A 104 27.71 -17.04 2.74
CA ILE A 104 29.09 -16.96 2.26
C ILE A 104 29.74 -15.86 3.09
N PRO A 105 30.79 -16.14 3.90
CA PRO A 105 31.38 -15.13 4.76
C PRO A 105 32.16 -14.10 3.93
N GLU A 106 31.55 -12.99 3.62
CA GLU A 106 32.21 -11.77 3.19
C GLU A 106 31.94 -10.66 4.19
N ASN A 107 33.03 -10.11 4.68
CA ASN A 107 33.24 -9.04 5.63
C ASN A 107 32.11 -8.02 5.81
N GLY A 108 31.85 -7.74 7.09
CA GLY A 108 30.86 -6.79 7.55
C GLY A 108 30.91 -5.42 6.86
N TYR A 109 29.76 -5.03 6.38
CA TYR A 109 29.41 -3.63 6.29
C TYR A 109 28.22 -3.41 7.22
N ASP A 110 28.54 -2.87 8.37
CA ASP A 110 27.62 -2.19 9.25
C ASP A 110 26.99 -1.04 8.45
N CYS A 111 25.76 -1.20 8.03
CA CYS A 111 25.06 -0.12 7.37
C CYS A 111 24.42 0.75 8.45
N ALA A 112 25.12 1.85 8.75
CA ALA A 112 24.68 2.90 9.63
C ALA A 112 23.23 3.34 9.34
N ASP A 113 22.55 3.62 10.41
CA ASP A 113 21.25 4.26 10.56
C ASP A 113 21.22 5.59 9.76
N MET A 114 20.88 5.54 8.48
CA MET A 114 20.57 6.73 7.73
C MET A 114 19.03 6.88 7.69
N ARG A 115 18.57 7.64 8.65
CA ARG A 115 17.28 8.32 8.58
C ARG A 115 17.38 9.36 7.46
N ASP A 116 16.99 8.96 6.27
CA ASP A 116 16.84 9.91 5.17
C ASP A 116 15.42 10.47 5.21
N ASP A 117 15.27 11.58 5.93
CA ASP A 117 14.02 12.30 6.14
C ASP A 117 13.53 13.07 4.88
N ALA A 118 14.33 13.14 3.83
CA ALA A 118 14.09 14.06 2.72
C ALA A 118 12.90 13.70 1.82
N PHE A 119 12.39 12.47 1.83
CA PHE A 119 11.20 12.08 1.06
C PHE A 119 9.91 12.04 1.90
N GLN A 120 10.04 12.21 3.20
CA GLN A 120 8.88 12.23 4.12
C GLN A 120 8.15 13.58 4.15
N ASP A 121 8.78 14.68 3.76
CA ASP A 121 8.28 16.01 4.13
C ASP A 121 7.23 16.63 3.20
N VAL A 122 7.06 16.20 1.96
CA VAL A 122 6.21 16.94 1.01
C VAL A 122 4.85 16.29 0.70
N VAL A 123 4.69 14.98 0.90
CA VAL A 123 3.42 14.27 0.62
C VAL A 123 2.72 13.78 1.90
N THR A 124 3.33 14.00 3.07
CA THR A 124 3.09 13.18 4.24
C THR A 124 2.19 13.78 5.30
N ASP A 125 2.17 15.08 5.52
CA ASP A 125 1.47 15.62 6.70
C ASP A 125 -0.05 15.67 6.53
N GLU A 126 -0.56 16.14 5.42
CA GLU A 126 -2.02 16.22 5.21
C GLU A 126 -2.65 14.84 5.06
N ARG A 127 -2.00 13.93 4.29
CA ARG A 127 -2.51 12.56 4.14
C ARG A 127 -2.36 11.74 5.41
N LYS A 128 -1.27 11.94 6.16
CA LYS A 128 -1.12 11.33 7.50
C LYS A 128 -2.22 11.83 8.43
N LYS A 129 -2.45 13.14 8.49
CA LYS A 129 -3.54 13.74 9.31
C LYS A 129 -4.88 13.14 8.92
N LEU A 130 -5.21 13.09 7.62
CA LEU A 130 -6.45 12.50 7.14
C LEU A 130 -6.60 11.04 7.56
N VAL A 131 -5.55 10.21 7.39
CA VAL A 131 -5.59 8.80 7.82
C VAL A 131 -5.79 8.69 9.33
N TRP A 132 -5.11 9.52 10.12
CA TRP A 132 -5.26 9.54 11.58
C TRP A 132 -6.65 10.01 12.02
N GLU A 133 -7.23 11.00 11.36
CA GLU A 133 -8.59 11.46 11.60
C GLU A 133 -9.62 10.36 11.31
N ILE A 134 -9.45 9.67 10.17
CA ILE A 134 -10.31 8.54 9.82
C ILE A 134 -10.17 7.42 10.86
N LEU A 135 -8.94 7.04 11.22
CA LEU A 135 -8.70 6.03 12.23
C LEU A 135 -9.28 6.44 13.59
N ALA A 136 -9.19 7.74 13.95
CA ALA A 136 -9.76 8.26 15.19
C ALA A 136 -11.29 8.17 15.23
N SER A 137 -11.96 8.29 14.08
CA SER A 137 -13.41 8.17 13.96
C SER A 137 -13.94 6.73 14.07
N LEU A 138 -13.06 5.72 13.93
CA LEU A 138 -13.44 4.32 14.04
C LEU A 138 -13.55 3.85 15.50
N SER A 139 -14.27 2.75 15.71
CA SER A 139 -14.28 2.07 17.02
C SER A 139 -12.85 1.69 17.43
N LYS A 140 -12.57 1.69 18.73
CA LYS A 140 -11.25 1.28 19.27
C LYS A 140 -10.80 -0.07 18.70
N LYS A 141 -11.72 -1.04 18.64
CA LYS A 141 -11.45 -2.39 18.11
C LYS A 141 -11.03 -2.37 16.64
N ASP A 142 -11.75 -1.63 15.79
CA ASP A 142 -11.44 -1.54 14.35
C ASP A 142 -10.14 -0.79 14.11
N ARG A 143 -9.92 0.29 14.86
CA ARG A 143 -8.68 1.09 14.81
C ARG A 143 -7.46 0.24 15.18
N ASP A 144 -7.52 -0.45 16.33
CA ASP A 144 -6.43 -1.30 16.79
C ASP A 144 -6.16 -2.45 15.81
N LEU A 145 -7.24 -3.05 15.28
CA LEU A 145 -7.13 -4.12 14.30
C LEU A 145 -6.47 -3.65 13.00
N LEU A 146 -6.89 -2.50 12.45
CA LEU A 146 -6.29 -1.96 11.23
C LEU A 146 -4.86 -1.50 11.48
N ARG A 147 -4.57 -0.86 12.61
CA ARG A 147 -3.22 -0.46 12.98
C ARG A 147 -2.29 -1.65 13.03
N LEU A 148 -2.65 -2.69 13.76
CA LEU A 148 -1.81 -3.87 13.93
C LEU A 148 -1.65 -4.66 12.64
N ALA A 149 -2.73 -4.82 11.87
CA ALA A 149 -2.71 -5.61 10.65
C ALA A 149 -2.07 -4.90 9.45
N VAL A 150 -2.22 -3.56 9.36
CA VAL A 150 -1.81 -2.78 8.17
C VAL A 150 -0.58 -1.93 8.46
N LEU A 151 -0.52 -1.26 9.62
CA LEU A 151 0.61 -0.38 9.94
C LEU A 151 1.75 -1.14 10.62
N GLU A 152 1.46 -2.09 11.49
CA GLU A 152 2.47 -2.88 12.20
C GLU A 152 2.73 -4.24 11.53
N GLU A 153 1.93 -4.61 10.53
CA GLU A 153 2.04 -5.87 9.77
C GLU A 153 2.20 -7.12 10.65
N LYS A 154 1.48 -7.14 11.78
CA LYS A 154 1.50 -8.26 12.72
C LYS A 154 1.00 -9.54 12.05
N ASP A 155 1.64 -10.65 12.41
CA ASP A 155 1.26 -11.95 11.90
C ASP A 155 -0.18 -12.34 12.28
N LYS A 156 -0.83 -13.11 11.40
CA LYS A 156 -2.22 -13.54 11.60
C LYS A 156 -2.41 -14.28 12.92
N GLU A 157 -1.44 -15.11 13.32
CA GLU A 157 -1.48 -15.84 14.59
C GLU A 157 -1.47 -14.89 15.79
N GLU A 158 -0.62 -13.85 15.76
CA GLU A 158 -0.55 -12.83 16.80
C GLU A 158 -1.85 -12.04 16.88
N LEU A 159 -2.42 -11.68 15.73
CA LEU A 159 -3.72 -11.01 15.65
C LEU A 159 -4.85 -11.91 16.18
N CYS A 160 -4.86 -13.18 15.82
CA CYS A 160 -5.85 -14.14 16.32
C CYS A 160 -5.79 -14.26 17.84
N LYS A 161 -4.59 -14.38 18.41
CA LYS A 161 -4.37 -14.42 19.87
C LYS A 161 -4.85 -13.13 20.54
N ARG A 162 -4.47 -11.97 19.99
CA ARG A 162 -4.79 -10.66 20.56
C ARG A 162 -6.28 -10.32 20.54
N PHE A 163 -6.99 -10.72 19.49
CA PHE A 163 -8.43 -10.46 19.32
C PHE A 163 -9.31 -11.63 19.76
N GLY A 164 -8.73 -12.71 20.27
CA GLY A 164 -9.45 -13.90 20.76
C GLY A 164 -10.27 -14.56 19.64
N THR A 165 -9.70 -14.74 18.46
CA THR A 165 -10.42 -15.19 17.25
C THR A 165 -9.62 -16.21 16.45
N ASN A 166 -10.29 -16.91 15.53
CA ASN A 166 -9.63 -17.75 14.53
C ASN A 166 -9.35 -16.95 13.23
N GLU A 167 -8.58 -17.53 12.30
CA GLU A 167 -8.19 -16.87 11.05
C GLU A 167 -9.38 -16.49 10.17
N ASP A 168 -10.40 -17.33 10.08
CA ASP A 168 -11.58 -17.06 9.26
C ASP A 168 -12.37 -15.87 9.79
N TYR A 169 -12.58 -15.83 11.09
CA TYR A 169 -13.26 -14.71 11.71
C TYR A 169 -12.40 -13.45 11.73
N LEU A 170 -11.08 -13.56 11.87
CA LEU A 170 -10.15 -12.44 11.70
C LEU A 170 -10.29 -11.82 10.30
N ARG A 171 -10.42 -12.65 9.26
CA ARG A 171 -10.64 -12.18 7.88
C ARG A 171 -11.92 -11.35 7.77
N VAL A 172 -13.01 -11.82 8.42
CA VAL A 172 -14.28 -11.09 8.47
C VAL A 172 -14.14 -9.77 9.23
N LEU A 173 -13.47 -9.77 10.38
CA LEU A 173 -13.23 -8.56 11.16
C LEU A 173 -12.43 -7.53 10.37
N LEU A 174 -11.35 -7.94 9.71
CA LEU A 174 -10.52 -7.08 8.86
C LEU A 174 -11.32 -6.52 7.68
N HIS A 175 -12.15 -7.33 7.04
CA HIS A 175 -13.02 -6.87 5.96
C HIS A 175 -13.97 -5.78 6.46
N ARG A 176 -14.67 -6.01 7.57
CA ARG A 176 -15.60 -5.04 8.15
C ARG A 176 -14.90 -3.75 8.58
N ALA A 177 -13.73 -3.84 9.20
CA ALA A 177 -12.96 -2.68 9.61
C ALA A 177 -12.51 -1.83 8.40
N ARG A 178 -12.07 -2.48 7.31
CA ARG A 178 -11.73 -1.80 6.05
C ARG A 178 -12.94 -1.11 5.41
N MET A 179 -14.11 -1.76 5.42
CA MET A 179 -15.34 -1.14 4.91
C MET A 179 -15.74 0.09 5.69
N ARG A 180 -15.63 0.05 7.03
CA ARG A 180 -15.91 1.22 7.88
C ARG A 180 -14.90 2.34 7.66
N PHE A 181 -13.63 2.02 7.51
CA PHE A 181 -12.59 2.99 7.16
C PHE A 181 -12.91 3.69 5.83
N ARG A 182 -13.28 2.91 4.80
CA ARG A 182 -13.67 3.44 3.49
C ARG A 182 -14.88 4.36 3.58
N ALA A 183 -15.91 3.96 4.33
CA ALA A 183 -17.10 4.78 4.54
C ALA A 183 -16.78 6.10 5.27
N ALA A 184 -15.92 6.07 6.29
CA ALA A 184 -15.47 7.26 6.99
C ALA A 184 -14.66 8.19 6.10
N HIS A 185 -13.76 7.64 5.26
CA HIS A 185 -13.01 8.42 4.27
C HIS A 185 -13.93 9.17 3.29
N LEU A 186 -14.88 8.46 2.69
CA LEU A 186 -15.85 9.07 1.77
C LEU A 186 -16.69 10.16 2.44
N LYS A 187 -17.03 9.99 3.72
CA LYS A 187 -17.77 10.99 4.48
C LYS A 187 -16.95 12.26 4.70
N LEU A 188 -15.66 12.12 5.02
CA LEU A 188 -14.77 13.28 5.19
C LEU A 188 -14.54 14.02 3.87
N GLN A 189 -14.33 13.32 2.77
CA GLN A 189 -14.19 13.95 1.45
C GLN A 189 -15.41 14.80 1.08
N ARG A 190 -16.63 14.27 1.27
CA ARG A 190 -17.86 15.02 1.02
C ARG A 190 -18.00 16.26 1.91
N SER A 191 -17.53 16.18 3.15
CA SER A 191 -17.57 17.31 4.09
C SER A 191 -16.59 18.42 3.69
N GLU A 192 -15.45 18.06 3.10
CA GLU A 192 -14.47 19.02 2.57
C GLU A 192 -14.95 19.69 1.30
N GLU A 193 -15.62 18.95 0.41
CA GLU A 193 -16.22 19.50 -0.81
C GLU A 193 -17.32 20.52 -0.48
N HIS A 194 -18.17 20.24 0.50
CA HIS A 194 -19.22 21.17 0.95
C HIS A 194 -18.64 22.45 1.55
N ARG A 195 -17.53 22.37 2.29
CA ARG A 195 -16.86 23.56 2.84
C ARG A 195 -16.23 24.46 1.77
N LYS A 196 -15.83 23.90 0.64
CA LYS A 196 -15.25 24.65 -0.49
C LYS A 196 -16.30 25.33 -1.39
N THR A 197 -17.56 24.92 -1.27
CA THR A 197 -18.69 25.43 -2.10
C THR A 197 -19.55 26.43 -1.40
N GLU A 198 -19.35 26.75 -0.11
CA GLU A 198 -20.03 27.88 0.55
C GLU A 198 -19.25 29.19 0.27
N PRO A 199 -19.80 30.12 -0.56
CA PRO A 199 -19.21 31.44 -0.74
C PRO A 199 -19.44 32.28 0.52
N SER A 200 -18.38 32.93 1.01
CA SER A 200 -18.47 34.00 2.01
C SER A 200 -19.24 35.21 1.49
#